data_8d4133cfff8abce178eca7f65a31a105
#
_entry.id   8d4133cfff8abce178eca7f65a31a105
#
_cell.length_a   1.000
_cell.length_b   1.000
_cell.length_c   1.000
_cell.angle_alpha   90.00
_cell.angle_beta   90.00
_cell.angle_gamma   90.00
#
_symmetry.space_group_name_H-M   'P 1'
#
loop_
_entity.id
_entity.type
_entity.pdbx_description
1 polymer ?
#
loop_
_entity_poly.entity_id
_entity_poly.type
_entity_poly.pdbx_seq_one_letter_code
_entity_poly.pdbx_strand_id
1 'polypeptide(L)'
;PVGSSVCLFSGGLDSFIGAVDWLTENSNERLLLVGHYDRHVSGPAVDQRSLRDICRQKYGNRFELSQTQVGLSSGSLDTNFRSRSLLFVALGCYFAEILGEGTPVLVPENGPIALNFPLTPARRGSCSTRTVHPHFLSGLNQILTKVGIQSPVQNPYELNTKGEMVDNCLDQDFLTRAYALTRSCAKANHRESWTDRGARSCGVCIPCLFRRASLHASGRDDEAYGKKIEAITSLSYTPVDVLALLAFMRRNFSDREIAAGLLGNGALPMNR
;
A
#
# COMPACT_ATOMS: atom_id res chain seq x y z
N PRO A 1 -7.38 -4.19 -27.59
CA PRO A 1 -6.46 -4.84 -26.67
C PRO A 1 -6.69 -4.26 -25.27
N VAL A 2 -7.00 -5.15 -24.39
CA VAL A 2 -7.41 -4.85 -23.03
C VAL A 2 -6.14 -4.95 -22.21
N GLY A 3 -5.44 -3.90 -21.87
CA GLY A 3 -4.34 -3.84 -20.90
C GLY A 3 -3.11 -4.76 -21.13
N SER A 4 -1.91 -4.20 -20.97
CA SER A 4 -0.66 -4.94 -21.04
C SER A 4 -0.16 -5.35 -19.65
N SER A 5 -0.74 -4.79 -18.59
CA SER A 5 -0.41 -5.08 -17.21
C SER A 5 -1.61 -4.84 -16.29
N VAL A 6 -1.60 -5.50 -15.15
CA VAL A 6 -2.55 -5.28 -14.05
C VAL A 6 -1.81 -4.58 -12.92
N CYS A 7 -2.40 -3.54 -12.32
CA CYS A 7 -1.87 -2.90 -11.12
C CYS A 7 -2.92 -2.94 -10.01
N LEU A 8 -2.55 -3.48 -8.85
CA LEU A 8 -3.41 -3.45 -7.68
C LEU A 8 -3.55 -2.02 -7.16
N PHE A 9 -4.79 -1.54 -7.11
CA PHE A 9 -5.11 -0.14 -6.87
C PHE A 9 -5.97 0.03 -5.62
N SER A 10 -5.31 0.20 -4.48
CA SER A 10 -5.99 0.36 -3.18
C SER A 10 -6.60 1.74 -2.96
N GLY A 11 -6.17 2.75 -3.72
CA GLY A 11 -6.46 4.17 -3.46
C GLY A 11 -5.47 4.84 -2.49
N GLY A 12 -4.42 4.11 -2.09
CA GLY A 12 -3.30 4.63 -1.30
C GLY A 12 -2.25 5.32 -2.16
N LEU A 13 -1.33 6.06 -1.52
CA LEU A 13 -0.29 6.82 -2.19
C LEU A 13 0.63 5.91 -3.04
N ASP A 14 1.05 4.76 -2.50
CA ASP A 14 1.95 3.84 -3.19
C ASP A 14 1.32 3.28 -4.47
N SER A 15 0.08 2.78 -4.38
CA SER A 15 -0.63 2.25 -5.54
C SER A 15 -0.95 3.34 -6.57
N PHE A 16 -1.13 4.58 -6.14
CA PHE A 16 -1.31 5.71 -7.03
C PHE A 16 -0.02 6.05 -7.77
N ILE A 17 1.12 6.17 -7.06
CA ILE A 17 2.44 6.41 -7.68
C ILE A 17 2.76 5.29 -8.66
N GLY A 18 2.57 4.02 -8.28
CA GLY A 18 2.83 2.91 -9.18
C GLY A 18 2.02 2.94 -10.47
N ALA A 19 0.75 3.36 -10.40
CA ALA A 19 -0.08 3.54 -11.60
C ALA A 19 0.40 4.72 -12.46
N VAL A 20 0.80 5.84 -11.83
CA VAL A 20 1.32 7.03 -12.52
C VAL A 20 2.63 6.72 -13.23
N ASP A 21 3.58 6.11 -12.54
CA ASP A 21 4.89 5.77 -13.10
C ASP A 21 4.73 4.81 -14.28
N TRP A 22 3.95 3.74 -14.09
CA TRP A 22 3.71 2.79 -15.18
C TRP A 22 3.08 3.47 -16.42
N LEU A 23 2.05 4.31 -16.22
CA LEU A 23 1.39 5.03 -17.32
C LEU A 23 2.30 6.07 -17.98
N THR A 24 3.27 6.59 -17.26
CA THR A 24 4.25 7.56 -17.80
C THR A 24 5.31 6.86 -18.63
N GLU A 25 5.84 5.74 -18.15
CA GLU A 25 6.85 4.94 -18.86
C GLU A 25 6.29 4.25 -20.11
N ASN A 26 5.08 3.71 -20.02
CA ASN A 26 4.50 2.85 -21.07
C ASN A 26 3.46 3.62 -21.89
N SER A 27 3.87 4.69 -22.58
CA SER A 27 2.98 5.64 -23.25
C SER A 27 2.03 5.02 -24.30
N ASN A 28 2.38 3.89 -24.90
CA ASN A 28 1.61 3.19 -25.94
C ASN A 28 0.80 2.00 -25.42
N GLU A 29 0.89 1.71 -24.12
CA GLU A 29 0.26 0.56 -23.49
C GLU A 29 -0.94 0.95 -22.63
N ARG A 30 -1.73 -0.06 -22.24
CA ARG A 30 -2.92 0.14 -21.39
C ARG A 30 -2.77 -0.61 -20.09
N LEU A 31 -3.17 0.03 -18.99
CA LEU A 31 -3.13 -0.49 -17.64
C LEU A 31 -4.53 -0.86 -17.14
N LEU A 32 -4.67 -2.06 -16.56
CA LEU A 32 -5.86 -2.39 -15.80
C LEU A 32 -5.60 -2.15 -14.31
N LEU A 33 -6.25 -1.17 -13.72
CA LEU A 33 -6.27 -0.95 -12.28
C LEU A 33 -7.31 -1.88 -11.66
N VAL A 34 -6.88 -2.69 -10.71
CA VAL A 34 -7.79 -3.58 -9.97
C VAL A 34 -7.93 -3.06 -8.54
N GLY A 35 -9.13 -2.60 -8.20
CA GLY A 35 -9.49 -2.14 -6.87
C GLY A 35 -10.36 -3.18 -6.15
N HIS A 36 -10.09 -3.40 -4.88
CA HIS A 36 -10.94 -4.20 -3.99
C HIS A 36 -11.53 -3.32 -2.89
N TYR A 37 -12.80 -3.54 -2.57
CA TYR A 37 -13.45 -2.90 -1.44
C TYR A 37 -14.45 -3.83 -0.76
N ASP A 38 -14.67 -3.59 0.54
CA ASP A 38 -15.73 -4.20 1.32
C ASP A 38 -16.85 -3.17 1.51
N ARG A 39 -18.12 -3.58 1.31
CA ARG A 39 -19.29 -2.68 1.48
C ARG A 39 -19.39 -2.11 2.90
N HIS A 40 -18.91 -2.85 3.88
CA HIS A 40 -18.93 -2.43 5.28
C HIS A 40 -17.81 -1.46 5.65
N VAL A 41 -16.85 -1.23 4.74
CA VAL A 41 -15.71 -0.32 4.91
C VAL A 41 -15.90 0.89 4.00
N SER A 42 -16.41 1.99 4.55
CA SER A 42 -16.59 3.23 3.80
C SER A 42 -15.24 3.83 3.39
N GLY A 43 -15.19 4.35 2.18
CA GLY A 43 -14.08 5.17 1.68
C GLY A 43 -13.25 4.56 0.57
N PRO A 44 -12.70 3.32 0.63
CA PRO A 44 -11.81 2.83 -0.42
C PRO A 44 -12.40 2.92 -1.83
N ALA A 45 -13.66 2.52 -2.01
CA ALA A 45 -14.31 2.61 -3.32
C ALA A 45 -14.46 4.05 -3.82
N VAL A 46 -14.71 5.00 -2.91
CA VAL A 46 -14.83 6.43 -3.25
C VAL A 46 -13.46 7.01 -3.60
N ASP A 47 -12.43 6.70 -2.79
CA ASP A 47 -11.07 7.17 -3.03
C ASP A 47 -10.54 6.68 -4.38
N GLN A 48 -10.74 5.40 -4.69
CA GLN A 48 -10.37 4.81 -5.99
C GLN A 48 -11.07 5.51 -7.16
N ARG A 49 -12.37 5.82 -7.04
CA ARG A 49 -13.10 6.55 -8.09
C ARG A 49 -12.61 7.99 -8.27
N SER A 50 -12.37 8.71 -7.17
CA SER A 50 -11.83 10.07 -7.23
C SER A 50 -10.47 10.11 -7.93
N LEU A 51 -9.60 9.14 -7.63
CA LEU A 51 -8.30 9.00 -8.30
C LEU A 51 -8.47 8.59 -9.78
N ARG A 52 -9.40 7.67 -10.10
CA ARG A 52 -9.72 7.33 -11.49
C ARG A 52 -10.10 8.58 -12.27
N ASP A 53 -10.96 9.42 -11.71
CA ASP A 53 -11.51 10.57 -12.42
C ASP A 53 -10.43 11.60 -12.75
N ILE A 54 -9.49 11.87 -11.81
CA ILE A 54 -8.35 12.75 -12.10
C ILE A 54 -7.34 12.10 -13.06
N CYS A 55 -7.09 10.79 -12.95
CA CYS A 55 -6.26 10.06 -13.91
C CYS A 55 -6.85 10.06 -15.32
N ARG A 56 -8.20 9.98 -15.44
CA ARG A 56 -8.89 10.00 -16.73
C ARG A 56 -8.69 11.33 -17.46
N GLN A 57 -8.62 12.43 -16.73
CA GLN A 57 -8.35 13.75 -17.31
C GLN A 57 -6.94 13.83 -17.94
N LYS A 58 -5.97 13.12 -17.39
CA LYS A 58 -4.57 13.13 -17.86
C LYS A 58 -4.26 12.03 -18.87
N TYR A 59 -4.64 10.81 -18.55
CA TYR A 59 -4.23 9.62 -19.32
C TYR A 59 -5.33 9.11 -20.28
N GLY A 60 -6.52 9.74 -20.27
CA GLY A 60 -7.62 9.37 -21.16
C GLY A 60 -8.03 7.90 -20.99
N ASN A 61 -8.10 7.19 -22.12
CA ASN A 61 -8.52 5.77 -22.17
C ASN A 61 -7.34 4.77 -22.04
N ARG A 62 -6.17 5.23 -21.60
CA ARG A 62 -4.98 4.37 -21.45
C ARG A 62 -5.05 3.46 -20.22
N PHE A 63 -6.04 3.60 -19.38
CA PHE A 63 -6.30 2.68 -18.27
C PHE A 63 -7.79 2.44 -18.08
N GLU A 64 -8.10 1.35 -17.40
CA GLU A 64 -9.44 1.07 -16.87
C GLU A 64 -9.34 0.74 -15.38
N LEU A 65 -10.40 1.03 -14.61
CA LEU A 65 -10.53 0.65 -13.21
C LEU A 65 -11.63 -0.38 -13.06
N SER A 66 -11.23 -1.60 -12.68
CA SER A 66 -12.16 -2.63 -12.20
C SER A 66 -12.25 -2.56 -10.68
N GLN A 67 -13.43 -2.26 -10.15
CA GLN A 67 -13.69 -2.28 -8.70
C GLN A 67 -14.46 -3.55 -8.34
N THR A 68 -13.81 -4.43 -7.59
CA THR A 68 -14.40 -5.70 -7.19
C THR A 68 -14.79 -5.66 -5.72
N GLN A 69 -16.04 -6.00 -5.44
CA GLN A 69 -16.55 -6.18 -4.09
C GLN A 69 -16.52 -7.66 -3.73
N VAL A 70 -15.70 -8.01 -2.76
CA VAL A 70 -15.70 -9.35 -2.15
C VAL A 70 -15.80 -9.14 -0.65
N GLY A 71 -16.75 -9.80 -0.04
CA GLY A 71 -16.99 -9.74 1.39
C GLY A 71 -17.66 -11.03 1.87
N LEU A 72 -17.72 -11.24 3.17
CA LEU A 72 -18.42 -12.36 3.76
C LEU A 72 -19.93 -12.10 3.78
N SER A 73 -20.71 -13.12 3.49
CA SER A 73 -22.19 -13.03 3.47
C SER A 73 -22.81 -12.96 4.87
N SER A 74 -22.11 -13.41 5.90
CA SER A 74 -22.54 -13.38 7.30
C SER A 74 -21.36 -13.08 8.21
N GLY A 75 -21.65 -12.58 9.43
CA GLY A 75 -20.65 -12.09 10.37
C GLY A 75 -19.51 -13.08 10.60
N SER A 76 -18.30 -12.64 10.31
CA SER A 76 -17.08 -13.37 10.62
C SER A 76 -16.70 -13.11 12.07
N LEU A 77 -16.35 -14.17 12.78
CA LEU A 77 -15.73 -14.09 14.11
C LEU A 77 -14.27 -13.66 14.03
N ASP A 78 -13.65 -13.74 12.85
CA ASP A 78 -12.26 -13.33 12.65
C ASP A 78 -12.16 -11.87 12.21
N THR A 79 -11.68 -11.03 13.11
CA THR A 79 -11.42 -9.61 12.87
C THR A 79 -10.06 -9.34 12.20
N ASN A 80 -9.28 -10.37 11.92
CA ASN A 80 -7.87 -10.22 11.52
C ASN A 80 -7.65 -10.09 10.02
N PHE A 81 -8.51 -9.87 9.16
CA PHE A 81 -8.35 -9.61 7.70
C PHE A 81 -7.01 -10.08 7.05
N ARG A 82 -6.37 -11.13 7.62
CA ARG A 82 -5.02 -11.59 7.20
C ARG A 82 -5.01 -12.09 5.76
N SER A 83 -6.08 -12.71 5.32
CA SER A 83 -6.25 -13.21 3.96
C SER A 83 -6.63 -12.11 2.95
N ARG A 84 -6.98 -10.90 3.39
CA ARG A 84 -7.44 -9.83 2.49
C ARG A 84 -6.42 -9.49 1.41
N SER A 85 -5.16 -9.46 1.78
CA SER A 85 -4.10 -9.14 0.83
C SER A 85 -3.91 -10.25 -0.21
N LEU A 86 -3.98 -11.52 0.21
CA LEU A 86 -3.95 -12.65 -0.72
C LEU A 86 -5.16 -12.62 -1.68
N LEU A 87 -6.36 -12.32 -1.16
CA LEU A 87 -7.55 -12.13 -1.99
C LEU A 87 -7.31 -11.02 -3.04
N PHE A 88 -6.69 -9.90 -2.63
CA PHE A 88 -6.43 -8.80 -3.54
C PHE A 88 -5.45 -9.18 -4.64
N VAL A 89 -4.37 -9.90 -4.29
CA VAL A 89 -3.43 -10.45 -5.28
C VAL A 89 -4.13 -11.48 -6.20
N ALA A 90 -4.95 -12.38 -5.65
CA ALA A 90 -5.70 -13.35 -6.43
C ALA A 90 -6.65 -12.69 -7.45
N LEU A 91 -7.31 -11.58 -7.07
CA LEU A 91 -8.09 -10.79 -8.02
C LEU A 91 -7.21 -10.21 -9.12
N GLY A 92 -6.01 -9.70 -8.80
CA GLY A 92 -5.04 -9.25 -9.80
C GLY A 92 -4.68 -10.35 -10.79
N CYS A 93 -4.34 -11.53 -10.28
CA CYS A 93 -4.02 -12.70 -11.13
C CYS A 93 -5.22 -13.12 -11.99
N TYR A 94 -6.43 -13.15 -11.43
CA TYR A 94 -7.65 -13.47 -12.18
C TYR A 94 -7.84 -12.53 -13.38
N PHE A 95 -7.68 -11.23 -13.17
CA PHE A 95 -7.78 -10.27 -14.28
C PHE A 95 -6.61 -10.36 -15.25
N ALA A 96 -5.40 -10.67 -14.76
CA ALA A 96 -4.23 -10.83 -15.61
C ALA A 96 -4.40 -12.01 -16.57
N GLU A 97 -4.89 -13.15 -16.09
CA GLU A 97 -5.19 -14.34 -16.94
C GLU A 97 -6.27 -14.05 -18.00
N ILE A 98 -7.28 -13.20 -17.67
CA ILE A 98 -8.29 -12.75 -18.66
C ILE A 98 -7.66 -11.87 -19.74
N LEU A 99 -6.67 -11.05 -19.41
CA LEU A 99 -5.97 -10.19 -20.36
C LEU A 99 -5.06 -10.98 -21.29
N GLY A 100 -4.45 -12.03 -20.80
CA GLY A 100 -3.58 -12.93 -21.56
C GLY A 100 -2.49 -13.55 -20.70
N GLU A 101 -2.04 -14.73 -21.10
CA GLU A 101 -0.98 -15.46 -20.42
C GLU A 101 0.29 -14.61 -20.27
N GLY A 102 0.88 -14.63 -19.08
CA GLY A 102 2.11 -13.89 -18.78
C GLY A 102 1.89 -12.40 -18.47
N THR A 103 0.65 -11.90 -18.45
CA THR A 103 0.36 -10.52 -18.06
C THR A 103 0.84 -10.25 -16.63
N PRO A 104 1.74 -9.27 -16.39
CA PRO A 104 2.27 -9.00 -15.05
C PRO A 104 1.24 -8.36 -14.14
N VAL A 105 1.30 -8.74 -12.86
CA VAL A 105 0.52 -8.14 -11.77
C VAL A 105 1.43 -7.31 -10.89
N LEU A 106 1.27 -6.00 -10.92
CA LEU A 106 2.02 -5.05 -10.12
C LEU A 106 1.33 -4.84 -8.77
N VAL A 107 2.10 -4.93 -7.69
CA VAL A 107 1.65 -4.66 -6.32
C VAL A 107 2.53 -3.55 -5.74
N PRO A 108 2.30 -2.28 -6.09
CA PRO A 108 3.14 -1.18 -5.63
C PRO A 108 3.03 -0.98 -4.12
N GLU A 109 4.10 -1.24 -3.41
CA GLU A 109 4.20 -1.08 -1.96
C GLU A 109 5.65 -0.73 -1.59
N ASN A 110 5.85 0.25 -0.72
CA ASN A 110 7.20 0.66 -0.30
C ASN A 110 7.93 -0.43 0.50
N GLY A 111 9.26 -0.44 0.39
CA GLY A 111 10.14 -1.43 1.02
C GLY A 111 9.98 -1.56 2.53
N PRO A 112 9.95 -0.48 3.33
CA PRO A 112 9.72 -0.56 4.77
C PRO A 112 8.46 -1.32 5.17
N ILE A 113 7.38 -1.20 4.41
CA ILE A 113 6.14 -1.97 4.64
C ILE A 113 6.29 -3.39 4.08
N ALA A 114 6.86 -3.54 2.88
CA ALA A 114 7.09 -4.84 2.26
C ALA A 114 7.98 -5.74 3.13
N LEU A 115 9.11 -5.23 3.59
CA LEU A 115 10.06 -5.95 4.45
C LEU A 115 9.56 -6.13 5.89
N ASN A 116 8.61 -5.29 6.32
CA ASN A 116 7.92 -5.36 7.61
C ASN A 116 8.88 -5.55 8.80
N PHE A 117 9.90 -4.70 8.92
CA PHE A 117 10.78 -4.72 10.08
C PHE A 117 9.94 -4.59 11.38
N PRO A 118 10.12 -5.49 12.38
CA PRO A 118 9.26 -5.50 13.55
C PRO A 118 9.57 -4.33 14.49
N LEU A 119 8.73 -3.29 14.46
CA LEU A 119 8.85 -2.12 15.35
C LEU A 119 8.64 -2.45 16.82
N THR A 120 7.94 -3.56 17.13
CA THR A 120 7.73 -4.06 18.48
C THR A 120 7.89 -5.57 18.53
N PRO A 121 8.23 -6.16 19.72
CA PRO A 121 8.28 -7.62 19.87
C PRO A 121 6.99 -8.33 19.47
N ALA A 122 5.83 -7.73 19.72
CA ALA A 122 4.52 -8.28 19.34
C ALA A 122 4.33 -8.38 17.82
N ARG A 123 5.04 -7.58 17.03
CA ARG A 123 4.98 -7.63 15.56
C ARG A 123 5.89 -8.70 14.94
N ARG A 124 6.83 -9.28 15.67
CA ARG A 124 7.70 -10.35 15.15
C ARG A 124 6.93 -11.58 14.68
N GLY A 125 5.90 -11.97 15.41
CA GLY A 125 5.04 -13.11 15.07
C GLY A 125 3.83 -12.74 14.20
N SER A 126 3.63 -11.46 13.93
CA SER A 126 2.48 -11.00 13.14
C SER A 126 2.71 -11.28 11.67
N CYS A 127 1.81 -12.03 11.03
CA CYS A 127 1.78 -12.21 9.59
C CYS A 127 1.01 -11.09 8.86
N SER A 128 0.57 -10.06 9.57
CA SER A 128 -0.05 -8.88 8.97
C SER A 128 1.00 -8.07 8.21
N THR A 129 0.67 -7.57 7.04
CA THR A 129 1.52 -6.71 6.18
C THR A 129 2.70 -7.39 5.43
N ARG A 130 2.79 -8.72 5.42
CA ARG A 130 3.86 -9.43 4.66
C ARG A 130 3.48 -9.76 3.21
N THR A 131 2.42 -9.21 2.70
CA THR A 131 1.81 -9.60 1.41
C THR A 131 2.72 -9.37 0.22
N VAL A 132 3.66 -8.44 0.33
CA VAL A 132 4.61 -8.09 -0.73
C VAL A 132 6.06 -8.30 -0.31
N HIS A 133 6.28 -9.04 0.78
CA HIS A 133 7.64 -9.43 1.17
C HIS A 133 8.26 -10.28 0.06
N PRO A 134 9.53 -10.04 -0.34
CA PRO A 134 10.14 -10.75 -1.48
C PRO A 134 10.07 -12.27 -1.37
N HIS A 135 10.29 -12.81 -0.16
CA HIS A 135 10.16 -14.26 0.09
C HIS A 135 8.72 -14.77 -0.15
N PHE A 136 7.71 -14.01 0.30
CA PHE A 136 6.32 -14.38 0.06
C PHE A 136 5.97 -14.32 -1.42
N LEU A 137 6.34 -13.26 -2.14
CA LEU A 137 6.09 -13.14 -3.57
C LEU A 137 6.79 -14.22 -4.38
N SER A 138 8.04 -14.57 -4.02
CA SER A 138 8.76 -15.67 -4.64
C SER A 138 8.03 -17.01 -4.47
N GLY A 139 7.60 -17.33 -3.24
CA GLY A 139 6.84 -18.55 -2.97
C GLY A 139 5.47 -18.56 -3.65
N LEU A 140 4.77 -17.41 -3.66
CA LEU A 140 3.50 -17.27 -4.34
C LEU A 140 3.63 -17.52 -5.86
N ASN A 141 4.61 -16.88 -6.52
CA ASN A 141 4.86 -17.06 -7.95
C ASN A 141 5.18 -18.54 -8.29
N GLN A 142 5.94 -19.24 -7.42
CA GLN A 142 6.18 -20.68 -7.62
C GLN A 142 4.89 -21.50 -7.53
N ILE A 143 3.98 -21.15 -6.61
CA ILE A 143 2.67 -21.82 -6.48
C ILE A 143 1.81 -21.52 -7.72
N LEU A 144 1.73 -20.24 -8.13
CA LEU A 144 0.96 -19.82 -9.31
C LEU A 144 1.41 -20.59 -10.55
N THR A 145 2.72 -20.66 -10.82
CA THR A 145 3.26 -21.43 -11.93
C THR A 145 2.89 -22.91 -11.86
N LYS A 146 2.95 -23.53 -10.67
CA LYS A 146 2.58 -24.96 -10.49
C LYS A 146 1.09 -25.24 -10.74
N VAL A 147 0.22 -24.26 -10.54
CA VAL A 147 -1.23 -24.40 -10.84
C VAL A 147 -1.60 -23.88 -12.23
N GLY A 148 -0.60 -23.54 -13.06
CA GLY A 148 -0.81 -23.15 -14.45
C GLY A 148 -1.04 -21.65 -14.68
N ILE A 149 -0.90 -20.81 -13.65
CA ILE A 149 -1.01 -19.35 -13.76
C ILE A 149 0.38 -18.80 -14.06
N GLN A 150 0.56 -18.19 -15.24
CA GLN A 150 1.86 -17.68 -15.70
C GLN A 150 2.05 -16.18 -15.46
N SER A 151 1.05 -15.49 -14.90
CA SER A 151 1.09 -14.06 -14.61
C SER A 151 1.98 -13.77 -13.40
N PRO A 152 3.17 -13.15 -13.58
CA PRO A 152 4.08 -12.89 -12.48
C PRO A 152 3.56 -11.76 -11.59
N VAL A 153 3.56 -11.99 -10.27
CA VAL A 153 3.25 -10.96 -9.26
C VAL A 153 4.54 -10.32 -8.79
N GLN A 154 4.64 -9.00 -8.87
CA GLN A 154 5.87 -8.28 -8.55
C GLN A 154 5.61 -6.94 -7.86
N ASN A 155 6.53 -6.56 -6.96
CA ASN A 155 6.55 -5.23 -6.35
C ASN A 155 7.70 -4.40 -6.96
N PRO A 156 7.40 -3.36 -7.75
CA PRO A 156 8.44 -2.54 -8.37
C PRO A 156 9.18 -1.63 -7.37
N TYR A 157 8.68 -1.50 -6.13
CA TYR A 157 9.22 -0.59 -5.11
C TYR A 157 9.74 -1.30 -3.85
N GLU A 158 10.10 -2.57 -3.95
CA GLU A 158 10.53 -3.37 -2.80
C GLU A 158 11.78 -2.81 -2.08
N LEU A 159 12.59 -2.03 -2.79
CA LEU A 159 13.81 -1.39 -2.27
C LEU A 159 13.65 0.12 -2.03
N ASN A 160 12.51 0.71 -2.33
CA ASN A 160 12.27 2.14 -2.17
C ASN A 160 11.54 2.42 -0.87
N THR A 161 11.96 3.44 -0.14
CA THR A 161 11.14 4.03 0.92
C THR A 161 9.95 4.76 0.29
N LYS A 162 8.92 5.03 1.10
CA LYS A 162 7.78 5.84 0.63
C LYS A 162 8.22 7.26 0.24
N GLY A 163 9.25 7.82 0.87
CA GLY A 163 9.84 9.11 0.50
C GLY A 163 10.45 9.05 -0.89
N GLU A 164 11.29 8.05 -1.16
CA GLU A 164 11.89 7.85 -2.49
C GLU A 164 10.83 7.61 -3.58
N MET A 165 9.75 6.90 -3.27
CA MET A 165 8.63 6.78 -4.22
C MET A 165 8.00 8.14 -4.54
N VAL A 166 7.83 9.01 -3.53
CA VAL A 166 7.30 10.37 -3.74
C VAL A 166 8.26 11.21 -4.56
N ASP A 167 9.55 11.21 -4.20
CA ASP A 167 10.56 12.06 -4.83
C ASP A 167 10.90 11.61 -6.26
N ASN A 168 10.87 10.30 -6.52
CA ASN A 168 11.19 9.71 -7.81
C ASN A 168 9.95 9.44 -8.70
N CYS A 169 8.75 9.82 -8.27
CA CYS A 169 7.56 9.70 -9.11
C CYS A 169 7.78 10.41 -10.45
N LEU A 170 7.53 9.72 -11.54
CA LEU A 170 7.85 10.19 -12.89
C LEU A 170 7.01 11.39 -13.35
N ASP A 171 5.93 11.68 -12.66
CA ASP A 171 5.06 12.83 -12.95
C ASP A 171 4.78 13.63 -11.68
N GLN A 172 5.75 14.46 -11.29
CA GLN A 172 5.71 15.29 -10.09
C GLN A 172 4.57 16.30 -10.10
N ASP A 173 4.26 16.88 -11.26
CA ASP A 173 3.17 17.85 -11.42
C ASP A 173 1.81 17.19 -11.19
N PHE A 174 1.64 15.98 -11.71
CA PHE A 174 0.41 15.23 -11.51
C PHE A 174 0.31 14.71 -10.08
N LEU A 175 1.39 14.20 -9.51
CA LEU A 175 1.44 13.80 -8.11
C LEU A 175 1.02 14.96 -7.20
N THR A 176 1.57 16.16 -7.40
CA THR A 176 1.25 17.36 -6.61
C THR A 176 -0.24 17.72 -6.65
N ARG A 177 -0.91 17.51 -7.77
CA ARG A 177 -2.36 17.76 -7.89
C ARG A 177 -3.24 16.69 -7.29
N ALA A 178 -2.72 15.47 -7.13
CA ALA A 178 -3.54 14.31 -6.83
C ALA A 178 -3.23 13.62 -5.49
N TYR A 179 -2.05 13.84 -4.87
CA TYR A 179 -1.67 13.13 -3.64
C TYR A 179 -2.70 13.29 -2.52
N ALA A 180 -3.32 14.45 -2.38
CA ALA A 180 -4.35 14.70 -1.36
C ALA A 180 -5.63 13.85 -1.56
N LEU A 181 -5.86 13.31 -2.76
CA LEU A 181 -6.95 12.37 -3.03
C LEU A 181 -6.62 10.94 -2.59
N THR A 182 -5.34 10.61 -2.40
CA THR A 182 -4.91 9.30 -1.93
C THR A 182 -5.14 9.14 -0.42
N ARG A 183 -5.33 7.90 0.06
CA ARG A 183 -5.49 7.63 1.48
C ARG A 183 -4.74 6.39 1.93
N SER A 184 -3.82 6.56 2.90
CA SER A 184 -2.99 5.48 3.45
C SER A 184 -3.34 5.15 4.91
N CYS A 185 -4.54 5.47 5.38
CA CYS A 185 -4.92 5.33 6.78
C CYS A 185 -5.51 3.96 7.11
N ALA A 186 -4.87 3.20 7.99
CA ALA A 186 -5.39 1.92 8.47
C ALA A 186 -6.57 2.07 9.46
N LYS A 187 -6.82 3.27 9.99
CA LYS A 187 -7.86 3.57 11.00
C LYS A 187 -8.91 4.56 10.47
N ALA A 188 -9.10 4.63 9.15
CA ALA A 188 -10.00 5.61 8.53
C ALA A 188 -11.46 5.51 8.99
N ASN A 189 -11.89 4.31 9.44
CA ASN A 189 -13.26 4.05 9.91
C ASN A 189 -13.42 4.15 11.44
N HIS A 190 -12.36 4.47 12.18
CA HIS A 190 -12.38 4.62 13.64
C HIS A 190 -12.26 6.09 14.04
N ARG A 191 -13.25 6.90 13.61
CA ARG A 191 -13.23 8.36 13.77
C ARG A 191 -13.74 8.83 15.12
N GLU A 192 -14.25 7.95 15.98
CA GLU A 192 -14.86 8.28 17.27
C GLU A 192 -13.88 9.03 18.19
N SER A 193 -12.60 8.67 18.10
CA SER A 193 -11.52 9.24 18.92
C SER A 193 -10.73 10.35 18.21
N TRP A 194 -11.22 10.87 17.07
CA TRP A 194 -10.53 11.93 16.34
C TRP A 194 -10.98 13.31 16.85
N THR A 195 -10.03 14.23 16.97
CA THR A 195 -10.30 15.64 17.30
C THR A 195 -10.89 16.37 16.09
N ASP A 196 -10.41 16.06 14.90
CA ASP A 196 -11.00 16.49 13.63
C ASP A 196 -11.66 15.30 12.92
N ARG A 197 -12.97 15.18 13.04
CA ARG A 197 -13.74 14.11 12.40
C ARG A 197 -13.96 14.33 10.90
N GLY A 198 -13.72 15.54 10.40
CA GLY A 198 -13.76 15.88 8.97
C GLY A 198 -12.52 15.41 8.21
N ALA A 199 -11.40 15.21 8.90
CA ALA A 199 -10.17 14.74 8.31
C ALA A 199 -10.34 13.37 7.63
N ARG A 200 -9.56 13.13 6.58
CA ARG A 200 -9.60 11.86 5.83
C ARG A 200 -8.76 10.76 6.48
N SER A 201 -7.72 11.13 7.23
CA SER A 201 -6.72 10.22 7.81
C SER A 201 -6.48 10.53 9.28
N CYS A 202 -6.19 9.52 10.10
CA CYS A 202 -5.98 9.71 11.54
C CYS A 202 -4.68 10.46 11.88
N GLY A 203 -3.66 10.40 11.03
CA GLY A 203 -2.35 11.03 11.23
C GLY A 203 -1.38 10.29 12.17
N VAL A 204 -1.80 9.21 12.84
CA VAL A 204 -1.04 8.58 13.95
C VAL A 204 -0.88 7.06 13.84
N CYS A 205 -1.47 6.40 12.85
CA CYS A 205 -1.18 4.98 12.57
C CYS A 205 0.09 4.85 11.72
N ILE A 206 0.76 3.69 11.74
CA ILE A 206 2.01 3.47 11.00
C ILE A 206 1.92 3.92 9.52
N PRO A 207 0.91 3.53 8.73
CA PRO A 207 0.80 4.03 7.36
C PRO A 207 0.66 5.56 7.26
N CYS A 208 -0.04 6.21 8.21
CA CYS A 208 -0.11 7.66 8.25
C CYS A 208 1.23 8.29 8.61
N LEU A 209 1.96 7.74 9.59
CA LEU A 209 3.27 8.26 10.00
C LEU A 209 4.27 8.20 8.86
N PHE A 210 4.32 7.09 8.12
CA PHE A 210 5.17 6.96 6.93
C PHE A 210 4.75 7.93 5.82
N ARG A 211 3.42 8.09 5.58
CA ARG A 211 2.92 9.07 4.63
C ARG A 211 3.34 10.49 5.01
N ARG A 212 3.10 10.89 6.26
CA ARG A 212 3.46 12.22 6.76
C ARG A 212 4.95 12.49 6.65
N ALA A 213 5.80 11.56 7.09
CA ALA A 213 7.24 11.70 6.99
C ALA A 213 7.69 11.91 5.53
N SER A 214 7.13 11.11 4.60
CA SER A 214 7.45 11.20 3.18
C SER A 214 6.96 12.50 2.54
N LEU A 215 5.74 12.92 2.82
CA LEU A 215 5.20 14.18 2.32
C LEU A 215 5.87 15.39 2.95
N HIS A 216 6.22 15.31 4.25
CA HIS A 216 6.97 16.37 4.93
C HIS A 216 8.35 16.59 4.31
N ALA A 217 9.09 15.52 4.03
CA ALA A 217 10.40 15.58 3.37
C ALA A 217 10.33 16.26 2.00
N SER A 218 9.22 16.08 1.26
CA SER A 218 8.98 16.72 -0.04
C SER A 218 8.20 18.05 0.04
N GLY A 219 7.98 18.59 1.25
CA GLY A 219 7.27 19.86 1.46
C GLY A 219 5.76 19.81 1.19
N ARG A 220 5.13 18.64 1.26
CA ARG A 220 3.71 18.40 0.90
C ARG A 220 2.84 17.93 2.07
N ASP A 221 3.30 17.92 3.34
CA ASP A 221 2.49 17.48 4.51
C ASP A 221 1.61 18.62 5.05
N ASP A 222 0.70 19.08 4.23
CA ASP A 222 -0.27 20.16 4.53
C ASP A 222 -1.70 19.65 4.77
N GLU A 223 -1.90 18.32 4.82
CA GLU A 223 -3.20 17.69 5.03
C GLU A 223 -3.69 17.85 6.48
N ALA A 224 -5.01 18.01 6.64
CA ALA A 224 -5.64 17.91 7.95
C ALA A 224 -5.69 16.46 8.44
N TYR A 225 -5.32 16.23 9.69
CA TYR A 225 -5.33 14.91 10.31
C TYR A 225 -6.30 14.86 11.50
N GLY A 226 -6.92 13.70 11.67
CA GLY A 226 -7.89 13.46 12.75
C GLY A 226 -7.30 13.58 14.16
N LYS A 227 -5.98 13.41 14.31
CA LYS A 227 -5.26 13.58 15.57
C LYS A 227 -3.98 14.39 15.33
N LYS A 228 -3.69 15.28 16.26
CA LYS A 228 -2.44 16.07 16.24
C LYS A 228 -1.36 15.32 17.00
N ILE A 229 -0.17 15.18 16.40
CA ILE A 229 0.98 14.53 17.06
C ILE A 229 1.47 15.40 18.23
N GLU A 230 1.44 16.72 18.09
CA GLU A 230 1.85 17.70 19.11
C GLU A 230 0.99 17.62 20.37
N ALA A 231 -0.28 17.21 20.24
CA ALA A 231 -1.19 17.02 21.38
C ALA A 231 -0.92 15.71 22.15
N ILE A 232 0.02 14.86 21.71
CA ILE A 232 0.36 13.58 22.34
C ILE A 232 1.36 13.80 23.50
N THR A 233 1.19 14.85 24.28
CA THR A 233 2.07 15.15 25.43
C THR A 233 1.62 14.48 26.72
N SER A 234 0.40 13.93 26.79
CA SER A 234 -0.06 13.18 27.96
C SER A 234 0.11 11.68 27.75
N LEU A 235 0.87 11.05 28.63
CA LEU A 235 1.14 9.59 28.66
C LEU A 235 -0.12 8.72 28.66
N SER A 236 -1.28 9.25 29.02
CA SER A 236 -2.53 8.50 29.13
C SER A 236 -3.22 8.17 27.79
N TYR A 237 -2.80 8.76 26.67
CA TYR A 237 -3.48 8.58 25.37
C TYR A 237 -2.56 8.56 24.14
N THR A 238 -1.29 8.24 24.32
CA THR A 238 -0.37 8.18 23.17
C THR A 238 -0.67 6.95 22.33
N PRO A 239 -0.96 7.10 21.02
CA PRO A 239 -1.20 5.96 20.14
C PRO A 239 -0.03 4.98 20.14
N VAL A 240 -0.31 3.70 20.30
CA VAL A 240 0.70 2.62 20.35
C VAL A 240 1.67 2.67 19.18
N ASP A 241 1.18 3.01 17.98
CA ASP A 241 1.99 3.10 16.77
C ASP A 241 3.03 4.24 16.85
N VAL A 242 2.67 5.39 17.43
CA VAL A 242 3.60 6.51 17.64
C VAL A 242 4.68 6.13 18.65
N LEU A 243 4.27 5.52 19.79
CA LEU A 243 5.22 5.05 20.81
C LEU A 243 6.19 4.01 20.24
N ALA A 244 5.67 3.07 19.44
CA ALA A 244 6.48 2.04 18.80
C ALA A 244 7.53 2.66 17.86
N LEU A 245 7.12 3.64 17.04
CA LEU A 245 8.05 4.32 16.13
C LEU A 245 9.09 5.14 16.89
N LEU A 246 8.68 5.90 17.91
CA LEU A 246 9.61 6.67 18.76
C LEU A 246 10.60 5.76 19.48
N ALA A 247 10.15 4.64 20.03
CA ALA A 247 11.01 3.66 20.66
C ALA A 247 12.01 3.05 19.66
N PHE A 248 11.54 2.76 18.43
CA PHE A 248 12.39 2.30 17.35
C PHE A 248 13.47 3.33 16.98
N MET A 249 13.10 4.60 16.77
CA MET A 249 14.02 5.66 16.41
C MET A 249 15.07 5.98 17.48
N ARG A 250 14.74 5.73 18.77
CA ARG A 250 15.68 5.94 19.89
C ARG A 250 16.69 4.79 20.06
N ARG A 251 16.47 3.67 19.38
CA ARG A 251 17.41 2.54 19.43
C ARG A 251 18.46 2.71 18.34
N ASN A 252 19.72 2.67 18.74
CA ASN A 252 20.84 2.56 17.81
C ASN A 252 20.99 1.09 17.42
N PHE A 253 20.31 0.69 16.35
CA PHE A 253 20.48 -0.66 15.82
C PHE A 253 21.81 -0.79 15.10
N SER A 254 22.57 -1.84 15.40
CA SER A 254 23.67 -2.27 14.56
C SER A 254 23.13 -2.87 13.24
N ASP A 255 23.95 -2.85 12.19
CA ASP A 255 23.61 -3.49 10.91
C ASP A 255 23.23 -4.97 11.09
N ARG A 256 23.91 -5.66 12.03
CA ARG A 256 23.60 -7.07 12.36
C ARG A 256 22.21 -7.23 12.96
N GLU A 257 21.75 -6.31 13.81
CA GLU A 257 20.40 -6.36 14.39
C GLU A 257 19.35 -6.04 13.35
N ILE A 258 19.62 -5.09 12.45
CA ILE A 258 18.74 -4.77 11.32
C ILE A 258 18.63 -5.99 10.41
N ALA A 259 19.76 -6.58 9.99
CA ALA A 259 19.77 -7.76 9.15
C ALA A 259 19.03 -8.95 9.80
N ALA A 260 19.27 -9.20 11.08
CA ALA A 260 18.57 -10.26 11.82
C ALA A 260 17.06 -10.00 11.91
N GLY A 261 16.64 -8.74 12.10
CA GLY A 261 15.24 -8.33 12.12
C GLY A 261 14.54 -8.53 10.77
N LEU A 262 15.23 -8.23 9.68
CA LEU A 262 14.71 -8.40 8.32
C LEU A 262 14.64 -9.90 7.95
N LEU A 263 15.73 -10.65 8.16
CA LEU A 263 15.79 -12.09 7.85
C LEU A 263 14.82 -12.91 8.70
N GLY A 264 14.46 -12.43 9.89
CA GLY A 264 13.43 -13.05 10.73
C GLY A 264 12.02 -13.07 10.09
N ASN A 265 11.81 -12.29 9.04
CA ASN A 265 10.56 -12.25 8.28
C ASN A 265 10.57 -13.18 7.04
N GLY A 266 11.71 -13.67 6.63
CA GLY A 266 11.92 -14.52 5.46
C GLY A 266 13.24 -14.22 4.77
N ALA A 267 13.67 -15.11 3.90
CA ALA A 267 14.87 -14.92 3.10
C ALA A 267 14.71 -13.69 2.18
N LEU A 268 15.77 -12.91 2.05
CA LEU A 268 15.83 -11.81 1.09
C LEU A 268 16.67 -12.24 -0.12
N PRO A 269 16.34 -11.78 -1.33
CA PRO A 269 17.17 -12.04 -2.51
C PRO A 269 18.50 -11.29 -2.35
N MET A 270 19.58 -12.04 -2.16
CA MET A 270 20.93 -11.48 -1.90
C MET A 270 21.64 -10.97 -3.16
N ASN A 271 21.06 -11.16 -4.34
CA ASN A 271 21.69 -10.88 -5.64
C ASN A 271 21.04 -9.71 -6.40
N ARG A 272 20.47 -8.73 -5.68
CA ARG A 272 19.92 -7.52 -6.32
C ARG A 272 20.56 -6.26 -5.75
#